data_1ca4c97846af59e66bbd28cdc88c94c0
#
_entry.id   1ca4c97846af59e66bbd28cdc88c94c0
#
_cell.length_a   1.000
_cell.length_b   1.000
_cell.length_c   1.000
_cell.angle_alpha   90.00
_cell.angle_beta   90.00
_cell.angle_gamma   90.00
#
_symmetry.space_group_name_H-M   'P 1'
#
loop_
_entity.id
_entity.type
_entity.pdbx_description
1 polymer ?
#
loop_
_entity_poly.entity_id
_entity_poly.type
_entity_poly.pdbx_seq_one_letter_code
_entity_poly.pdbx_strand_id
1 'polypeptide(L)'
;MTETYLGNPNLKKSGVNVNFTQKQIKEYIKCSKDPVYFAKTYIRIVNVDQGLIPFKLYDFQEEMVNSFKDNRFVICKLPRQTGKSTTVTAFILWQILFTDNQNIAILANKGSLARDLLGKIQLAYEYLPKWLQQGITVWNKGNIELENGSKVVAAATSSSAIRGGSFNLIFLDEFAFVGNNMAEEFFASVYPTISSGKSSKVFIVSTPNGMNHFYKMWSDAEDGNSNYVPIQVHWSQVPGRDEKWKEETIRNTSEEQFRQEFDCEFLGSANTLIHPSKLKAMVQKKPKRNWNGVDIYEDAVENNTYVMTVDTSHGVGLDYSAFSVFDVTEVPYKQVAKFRSKDISPMLYPNVVAQVGHAYNDAMILVELNDIGSMVSNILHSDLEYENLLTTAVKGRSGQVISGGFAATIQFGVKTTKTVKRVGCSNLKDMIENDKLIINDYDTIQELSTFISNRSSYEAEEGAHDDMAMTCVLFSWLVRQEFFKEVTDTDIRRKIYDEKIKMLEDDALPFVFIDDGVPEHTVQDMEAPFDVSEYISSANKDYF
;
A
#
# COMPACT_ATOMS: atom_id res chain seq x y z
N MET A 1 -8.10 28.68 -49.97
CA MET A 1 -7.97 27.51 -49.08
C MET A 1 -8.84 27.76 -47.86
N THR A 2 -9.62 26.79 -47.41
CA THR A 2 -10.47 26.97 -46.22
C THR A 2 -9.60 27.16 -44.99
N GLU A 3 -9.85 28.24 -44.22
CA GLU A 3 -9.14 28.57 -42.97
C GLU A 3 -9.49 27.62 -41.80
N THR A 4 -10.36 26.65 -42.07
CA THR A 4 -10.95 25.76 -41.10
C THR A 4 -10.45 24.33 -41.27
N TYR A 5 -10.28 23.60 -40.15
CA TYR A 5 -9.88 22.22 -40.16
C TYR A 5 -11.07 21.31 -40.56
N LEU A 6 -10.90 20.51 -41.62
CA LEU A 6 -11.91 19.64 -42.22
C LEU A 6 -13.30 20.29 -42.40
N GLY A 7 -13.34 21.59 -42.66
CA GLY A 7 -14.58 22.34 -42.89
C GLY A 7 -15.36 22.73 -41.62
N ASN A 8 -14.87 22.40 -40.43
CA ASN A 8 -15.50 22.82 -39.17
C ASN A 8 -15.22 24.31 -38.88
N PRO A 9 -16.25 25.18 -38.84
CA PRO A 9 -16.07 26.60 -38.66
C PRO A 9 -15.47 26.96 -37.28
N ASN A 10 -15.53 26.09 -36.30
CA ASN A 10 -15.02 26.31 -34.96
C ASN A 10 -13.54 25.92 -34.79
N LEU A 11 -12.94 25.27 -35.78
CA LEU A 11 -11.59 24.74 -35.70
C LEU A 11 -10.65 25.49 -36.69
N LYS A 12 -9.58 26.11 -36.17
CA LYS A 12 -8.54 26.74 -36.97
C LYS A 12 -7.64 25.68 -37.59
N LYS A 13 -7.41 25.72 -38.90
CA LYS A 13 -6.47 24.85 -39.59
C LYS A 13 -5.02 25.33 -39.36
N SER A 14 -4.07 24.39 -39.35
CA SER A 14 -2.63 24.66 -39.31
C SER A 14 -2.18 25.51 -40.53
N GLY A 15 -1.25 26.42 -40.31
CA GLY A 15 -0.69 27.32 -41.32
C GLY A 15 -1.57 28.54 -41.67
N VAL A 16 -2.64 28.78 -40.91
CA VAL A 16 -3.47 29.98 -41.06
C VAL A 16 -2.92 31.12 -40.21
N ASN A 17 -2.43 32.19 -40.86
CA ASN A 17 -1.94 33.37 -40.17
C ASN A 17 -3.10 34.19 -39.59
N VAL A 18 -2.92 34.67 -38.37
CA VAL A 18 -3.86 35.56 -37.69
C VAL A 18 -3.18 36.91 -37.48
N ASN A 19 -3.79 37.97 -38.01
CA ASN A 19 -3.35 39.34 -37.74
C ASN A 19 -3.88 39.78 -36.39
N PHE A 20 -2.98 39.95 -35.43
CA PHE A 20 -3.35 40.38 -34.06
C PHE A 20 -3.48 41.91 -34.00
N THR A 21 -4.54 42.39 -33.40
CA THR A 21 -4.63 43.80 -32.98
C THR A 21 -3.79 44.02 -31.72
N GLN A 22 -3.39 45.29 -31.46
CA GLN A 22 -2.64 45.62 -30.24
C GLN A 22 -3.34 45.21 -28.95
N LYS A 23 -4.68 45.25 -28.94
CA LYS A 23 -5.49 44.76 -27.81
C LYS A 23 -5.38 43.25 -27.62
N GLN A 24 -5.44 42.49 -28.72
CA GLN A 24 -5.31 41.04 -28.69
C GLN A 24 -3.90 40.58 -28.27
N ILE A 25 -2.85 41.30 -28.66
CA ILE A 25 -1.47 41.01 -28.21
C ILE A 25 -1.35 41.17 -26.69
N LYS A 26 -1.86 42.26 -26.12
CA LYS A 26 -1.86 42.47 -24.66
C LYS A 26 -2.65 41.38 -23.94
N GLU A 27 -3.80 41.02 -24.48
CA GLU A 27 -4.67 40.00 -23.93
C GLU A 27 -4.03 38.60 -24.02
N TYR A 28 -3.38 38.26 -25.14
CA TYR A 28 -2.62 37.01 -25.30
C TYR A 28 -1.51 36.90 -24.24
N ILE A 29 -0.73 37.96 -24.04
CA ILE A 29 0.34 38.03 -23.04
C ILE A 29 -0.23 37.86 -21.62
N LYS A 30 -1.40 38.43 -21.34
CA LYS A 30 -2.08 38.27 -20.04
C LYS A 30 -2.51 36.83 -19.84
N CYS A 31 -3.18 36.23 -20.83
CA CYS A 31 -3.62 34.83 -20.78
C CYS A 31 -2.44 33.85 -20.66
N SER A 32 -1.34 34.08 -21.35
CA SER A 32 -0.16 33.21 -21.30
C SER A 32 0.52 33.17 -19.91
N LYS A 33 0.39 34.26 -19.14
CA LYS A 33 0.98 34.36 -17.80
C LYS A 33 0.07 33.86 -16.68
N ASP A 34 -1.24 33.91 -16.90
CA ASP A 34 -2.23 33.63 -15.87
C ASP A 34 -3.29 32.63 -16.35
N PRO A 35 -3.13 31.34 -15.98
CA PRO A 35 -4.07 30.27 -16.34
C PRO A 35 -5.45 30.46 -15.69
N VAL A 36 -5.54 31.06 -14.49
CA VAL A 36 -6.82 31.37 -13.83
C VAL A 36 -7.58 32.42 -14.60
N TYR A 37 -6.89 33.50 -14.99
CA TYR A 37 -7.49 34.56 -15.82
C TYR A 37 -8.00 34.00 -17.16
N PHE A 38 -7.17 33.19 -17.82
CA PHE A 38 -7.53 32.54 -19.08
C PHE A 38 -8.79 31.68 -18.91
N ALA A 39 -8.82 30.83 -17.90
CA ALA A 39 -9.94 29.94 -17.64
C ALA A 39 -11.25 30.70 -17.37
N LYS A 40 -11.21 31.72 -16.52
CA LYS A 40 -12.39 32.55 -16.20
C LYS A 40 -12.92 33.34 -17.40
N THR A 41 -12.02 33.79 -18.30
CA THR A 41 -12.40 34.68 -19.39
C THR A 41 -12.84 33.93 -20.63
N TYR A 42 -12.15 32.84 -20.98
CA TYR A 42 -12.31 32.19 -22.27
C TYR A 42 -12.86 30.80 -22.25
N ILE A 43 -12.74 30.06 -21.11
CA ILE A 43 -13.23 28.69 -21.05
C ILE A 43 -14.74 28.68 -20.85
N ARG A 44 -15.40 27.82 -21.62
CA ARG A 44 -16.82 27.49 -21.48
C ARG A 44 -16.95 26.00 -21.13
N ILE A 45 -17.92 25.70 -20.29
CA ILE A 45 -18.22 24.36 -19.80
C ILE A 45 -19.69 24.05 -19.98
N VAL A 46 -20.04 22.77 -20.08
CA VAL A 46 -21.43 22.33 -20.05
C VAL A 46 -21.86 22.10 -18.62
N ASN A 47 -22.83 22.86 -18.18
CA ASN A 47 -23.54 22.64 -16.93
C ASN A 47 -24.83 21.86 -17.23
N VAL A 48 -25.21 20.90 -16.37
CA VAL A 48 -26.36 20.01 -16.59
C VAL A 48 -27.67 20.81 -16.65
N ASP A 49 -27.80 21.84 -15.80
CA ASP A 49 -29.03 22.61 -15.67
C ASP A 49 -29.08 23.81 -16.62
N GLN A 50 -27.94 24.44 -16.92
CA GLN A 50 -27.86 25.73 -17.60
C GLN A 50 -27.26 25.62 -19.03
N GLY A 51 -26.86 24.42 -19.45
CA GLY A 51 -26.20 24.21 -20.74
C GLY A 51 -24.79 24.80 -20.78
N LEU A 52 -24.43 25.46 -21.86
CA LEU A 52 -23.09 26.03 -22.07
C LEU A 52 -22.92 27.37 -21.33
N ILE A 53 -22.07 27.40 -20.33
CA ILE A 53 -21.80 28.57 -19.48
C ILE A 53 -20.32 28.92 -19.42
N PRO A 54 -19.94 30.17 -19.07
CA PRO A 54 -18.55 30.52 -18.74
C PRO A 54 -18.08 29.72 -17.51
N PHE A 55 -16.80 29.32 -17.52
CA PHE A 55 -16.22 28.60 -16.39
C PHE A 55 -15.87 29.56 -15.25
N LYS A 56 -16.82 29.70 -14.32
CA LYS A 56 -16.58 30.42 -13.07
C LYS A 56 -15.94 29.48 -12.08
N LEU A 57 -14.62 29.62 -11.89
CA LEU A 57 -13.89 28.79 -10.92
C LEU A 57 -14.31 29.11 -9.49
N TYR A 58 -14.39 28.07 -8.67
CA TYR A 58 -14.46 28.22 -7.22
C TYR A 58 -13.07 28.48 -6.66
N ASP A 59 -12.97 28.99 -5.44
CA ASP A 59 -11.68 29.35 -4.82
C ASP A 59 -10.71 28.17 -4.78
N PHE A 60 -11.18 26.98 -4.40
CA PHE A 60 -10.34 25.77 -4.40
C PHE A 60 -9.90 25.35 -5.82
N GLN A 61 -10.68 25.63 -6.87
CA GLN A 61 -10.28 25.35 -8.25
C GLN A 61 -9.21 26.33 -8.72
N GLU A 62 -9.25 27.58 -8.28
CA GLU A 62 -8.17 28.55 -8.51
C GLU A 62 -6.87 28.13 -7.83
N GLU A 63 -6.97 27.67 -6.59
CA GLU A 63 -5.83 27.11 -5.85
C GLU A 63 -5.24 25.90 -6.59
N MET A 64 -6.08 24.97 -7.07
CA MET A 64 -5.63 23.84 -7.88
C MET A 64 -4.87 24.30 -9.13
N VAL A 65 -5.43 25.24 -9.91
CA VAL A 65 -4.81 25.75 -11.14
C VAL A 65 -3.45 26.40 -10.85
N ASN A 66 -3.35 27.19 -9.78
CA ASN A 66 -2.10 27.80 -9.35
C ASN A 66 -1.07 26.75 -8.90
N SER A 67 -1.52 25.75 -8.14
CA SER A 67 -0.66 24.65 -7.72
C SER A 67 -0.14 23.84 -8.92
N PHE A 68 -0.96 23.56 -9.92
CA PHE A 68 -0.53 22.91 -11.17
C PHE A 68 0.50 23.72 -11.95
N LYS A 69 0.38 25.06 -11.94
CA LYS A 69 1.36 25.93 -12.56
C LYS A 69 2.70 25.87 -11.83
N ASP A 70 2.70 25.99 -10.51
CA ASP A 70 3.88 26.23 -9.71
C ASP A 70 4.64 24.94 -9.32
N ASN A 71 3.92 23.80 -9.20
CA ASN A 71 4.49 22.54 -8.74
C ASN A 71 4.61 21.51 -9.87
N ARG A 72 5.57 20.59 -9.71
CA ARG A 72 5.78 19.47 -10.63
C ARG A 72 4.87 18.28 -10.30
N PHE A 73 4.66 18.00 -9.04
CA PHE A 73 3.93 16.87 -8.54
C PHE A 73 2.80 17.36 -7.66
N VAL A 74 1.56 17.07 -8.04
CA VAL A 74 0.37 17.46 -7.28
C VAL A 74 -0.54 16.26 -7.14
N ILE A 75 -1.01 16.01 -5.92
CA ILE A 75 -1.99 14.97 -5.62
C ILE A 75 -3.24 15.61 -5.01
N CYS A 76 -4.41 15.35 -5.60
CA CYS A 76 -5.65 15.98 -5.20
C CYS A 76 -6.66 14.94 -4.73
N LYS A 77 -7.11 15.08 -3.49
CA LYS A 77 -8.19 14.31 -2.88
C LYS A 77 -9.45 15.18 -2.81
N LEU A 78 -10.42 14.89 -3.67
CA LEU A 78 -11.59 15.74 -3.85
C LEU A 78 -12.90 14.95 -3.87
N PRO A 79 -13.99 15.54 -3.35
CA PRO A 79 -15.34 14.96 -3.43
C PRO A 79 -15.82 14.79 -4.86
N ARG A 80 -16.82 13.94 -5.03
CA ARG A 80 -17.52 13.85 -6.31
C ARG A 80 -18.19 15.18 -6.71
N GLN A 81 -18.28 15.42 -8.02
CA GLN A 81 -18.96 16.57 -8.62
C GLN A 81 -18.42 17.93 -8.17
N THR A 82 -17.12 18.03 -7.89
CA THR A 82 -16.42 19.29 -7.57
C THR A 82 -15.85 19.98 -8.81
N GLY A 83 -16.06 19.40 -10.00
CA GLY A 83 -15.47 19.92 -11.24
C GLY A 83 -13.96 19.63 -11.37
N LYS A 84 -13.40 18.73 -10.56
CA LYS A 84 -11.98 18.37 -10.53
C LYS A 84 -11.39 18.14 -11.92
N SER A 85 -11.97 17.23 -12.67
CA SER A 85 -11.50 16.87 -14.02
C SER A 85 -11.61 18.04 -15.00
N THR A 86 -12.67 18.86 -14.89
CA THR A 86 -12.84 20.07 -15.72
C THR A 86 -11.77 21.12 -15.44
N THR A 87 -11.39 21.29 -14.17
CA THR A 87 -10.32 22.22 -13.76
C THR A 87 -8.97 21.82 -14.38
N VAL A 88 -8.62 20.51 -14.30
CA VAL A 88 -7.38 20.00 -14.89
C VAL A 88 -7.40 20.13 -16.43
N THR A 89 -8.52 19.80 -17.08
CA THR A 89 -8.62 19.91 -18.55
C THR A 89 -8.51 21.37 -19.03
N ALA A 90 -9.02 22.33 -18.26
CA ALA A 90 -8.83 23.76 -18.54
C ALA A 90 -7.35 24.17 -18.42
N PHE A 91 -6.62 23.66 -17.40
CA PHE A 91 -5.18 23.89 -17.28
C PHE A 91 -4.38 23.24 -18.42
N ILE A 92 -4.72 22.01 -18.81
CA ILE A 92 -4.06 21.33 -19.95
C ILE A 92 -4.27 22.13 -21.23
N LEU A 93 -5.49 22.61 -21.49
CA LEU A 93 -5.75 23.47 -22.66
C LEU A 93 -4.91 24.73 -22.64
N TRP A 94 -4.81 25.44 -21.50
CA TRP A 94 -3.94 26.56 -21.34
C TRP A 94 -2.48 26.21 -21.67
N GLN A 95 -1.96 25.11 -21.16
CA GLN A 95 -0.57 24.69 -21.34
C GLN A 95 -0.24 24.45 -22.83
N ILE A 96 -1.10 23.72 -23.56
CA ILE A 96 -0.86 23.42 -24.99
C ILE A 96 -1.04 24.62 -25.90
N LEU A 97 -1.79 25.65 -25.50
CA LEU A 97 -1.99 26.85 -26.27
C LEU A 97 -0.84 27.86 -26.15
N PHE A 98 -0.26 27.95 -24.94
CA PHE A 98 0.71 29.02 -24.63
C PHE A 98 2.14 28.50 -24.42
N THR A 99 2.36 27.18 -24.50
CA THR A 99 3.70 26.57 -24.42
C THR A 99 3.89 25.63 -25.60
N ASP A 100 5.00 25.76 -26.31
CA ASP A 100 5.30 24.96 -27.48
C ASP A 100 5.80 23.54 -27.09
N ASN A 101 5.62 22.59 -28.00
CA ASN A 101 6.16 21.25 -27.92
C ASN A 101 5.77 20.49 -26.63
N GLN A 102 4.54 20.68 -26.17
CA GLN A 102 4.03 19.98 -25.01
C GLN A 102 3.47 18.60 -25.40
N ASN A 103 4.02 17.52 -24.83
CA ASN A 103 3.49 16.18 -24.96
C ASN A 103 2.79 15.80 -23.65
N ILE A 104 1.47 15.62 -23.67
CA ILE A 104 0.64 15.43 -22.48
C ILE A 104 -0.13 14.13 -22.60
N ALA A 105 -0.10 13.31 -21.55
CA ALA A 105 -0.92 12.11 -21.42
C ALA A 105 -2.06 12.33 -20.41
N ILE A 106 -3.29 12.03 -20.84
CA ILE A 106 -4.48 11.92 -19.97
C ILE A 106 -4.79 10.45 -19.77
N LEU A 107 -4.73 10.00 -18.54
CA LEU A 107 -4.94 8.61 -18.16
C LEU A 107 -6.09 8.50 -17.15
N ALA A 108 -6.94 7.51 -17.32
CA ALA A 108 -8.01 7.18 -16.39
C ALA A 108 -8.11 5.66 -16.22
N ASN A 109 -8.84 5.18 -15.22
CA ASN A 109 -9.05 3.75 -15.00
C ASN A 109 -9.71 3.05 -16.22
N LYS A 110 -10.47 3.79 -17.04
CA LYS A 110 -11.08 3.31 -18.30
C LYS A 110 -10.75 4.27 -19.44
N GLY A 111 -10.41 3.72 -20.62
CA GLY A 111 -10.10 4.52 -21.79
C GLY A 111 -11.27 5.40 -22.28
N SER A 112 -12.52 5.02 -22.03
CA SER A 112 -13.69 5.87 -22.29
C SER A 112 -13.66 7.16 -21.49
N LEU A 113 -13.33 7.08 -20.19
CA LEU A 113 -13.24 8.24 -19.30
C LEU A 113 -12.10 9.18 -19.72
N ALA A 114 -10.94 8.64 -20.10
CA ALA A 114 -9.85 9.46 -20.63
C ALA A 114 -10.27 10.21 -21.92
N ARG A 115 -11.00 9.55 -22.82
CA ARG A 115 -11.54 10.20 -24.03
C ARG A 115 -12.60 11.25 -23.71
N ASP A 116 -13.42 11.07 -22.68
CA ASP A 116 -14.40 12.06 -22.24
C ASP A 116 -13.70 13.33 -21.72
N LEU A 117 -12.55 13.17 -21.03
CA LEU A 117 -11.72 14.29 -20.59
C LEU A 117 -11.12 15.04 -21.80
N LEU A 118 -10.63 14.32 -22.80
CA LEU A 118 -10.15 14.92 -24.04
C LEU A 118 -11.27 15.66 -24.76
N GLY A 119 -12.49 15.13 -24.75
CA GLY A 119 -13.68 15.76 -25.29
C GLY A 119 -14.01 17.11 -24.61
N LYS A 120 -13.76 17.23 -23.30
CA LYS A 120 -13.92 18.52 -22.59
C LYS A 120 -12.90 19.55 -23.06
N ILE A 121 -11.65 19.13 -23.32
CA ILE A 121 -10.63 20.02 -23.92
C ILE A 121 -11.05 20.45 -25.32
N GLN A 122 -11.55 19.51 -26.13
CA GLN A 122 -12.03 19.79 -27.48
C GLN A 122 -13.17 20.79 -27.47
N LEU A 123 -14.16 20.59 -26.62
CA LEU A 123 -15.27 21.52 -26.47
C LEU A 123 -14.79 22.93 -26.08
N ALA A 124 -13.97 23.01 -25.03
CA ALA A 124 -13.44 24.29 -24.57
C ALA A 124 -12.65 25.02 -25.67
N TYR A 125 -11.85 24.27 -26.46
CA TYR A 125 -11.09 24.80 -27.60
C TYR A 125 -11.99 25.37 -28.70
N GLU A 126 -13.09 24.69 -29.06
CA GLU A 126 -14.03 25.09 -30.11
C GLU A 126 -14.68 26.44 -29.84
N TYR A 127 -14.86 26.79 -28.56
CA TYR A 127 -15.44 28.08 -28.15
C TYR A 127 -14.41 29.19 -27.94
N LEU A 128 -13.11 28.93 -28.12
CA LEU A 128 -12.09 29.98 -28.10
C LEU A 128 -12.21 30.89 -29.34
N PRO A 129 -11.98 32.19 -29.17
CA PRO A 129 -11.85 33.06 -30.32
C PRO A 129 -10.65 32.63 -31.21
N LYS A 130 -10.80 32.75 -32.54
CA LYS A 130 -9.83 32.25 -33.52
C LYS A 130 -8.40 32.73 -33.29
N TRP A 131 -8.25 33.94 -32.78
CA TRP A 131 -6.94 34.53 -32.50
C TRP A 131 -6.21 33.89 -31.31
N LEU A 132 -6.94 33.16 -30.42
CA LEU A 132 -6.35 32.37 -29.35
C LEU A 132 -6.09 30.90 -29.74
N GLN A 133 -6.72 30.43 -30.83
CA GLN A 133 -6.55 29.05 -31.25
C GLN A 133 -5.20 28.83 -31.94
N GLN A 134 -4.44 27.83 -31.54
CA GLN A 134 -3.35 27.26 -32.33
C GLN A 134 -3.94 26.45 -33.49
N GLY A 135 -3.25 26.39 -34.65
CA GLY A 135 -3.73 25.59 -35.76
C GLY A 135 -3.74 24.08 -35.46
N ILE A 136 -4.75 23.39 -35.92
CA ILE A 136 -4.92 21.98 -35.69
C ILE A 136 -4.26 21.17 -36.80
N THR A 137 -3.45 20.16 -36.42
CA THR A 137 -2.85 19.17 -37.32
C THR A 137 -3.55 17.82 -37.20
N VAL A 138 -3.92 17.38 -35.98
CA VAL A 138 -4.70 16.18 -35.72
C VAL A 138 -5.81 16.46 -34.72
N TRP A 139 -7.02 15.94 -35.02
CA TRP A 139 -8.17 16.09 -34.15
C TRP A 139 -9.06 14.86 -34.19
N ASN A 140 -9.00 14.05 -33.19
CA ASN A 140 -9.83 12.86 -33.10
C ASN A 140 -10.17 12.51 -31.63
N LYS A 141 -10.91 11.43 -31.40
CA LYS A 141 -11.34 11.00 -30.05
C LYS A 141 -10.21 10.50 -29.14
N GLY A 142 -9.03 10.23 -29.67
CA GLY A 142 -7.90 9.68 -28.91
C GLY A 142 -6.75 10.66 -28.72
N ASN A 143 -6.61 11.66 -29.64
CA ASN A 143 -5.54 12.65 -29.55
C ASN A 143 -5.89 13.99 -30.23
N ILE A 144 -5.19 15.02 -29.78
CA ILE A 144 -5.15 16.36 -30.34
C ILE A 144 -3.69 16.66 -30.65
N GLU A 145 -3.40 17.20 -31.84
CA GLU A 145 -2.07 17.77 -32.17
C GLU A 145 -2.25 19.16 -32.76
N LEU A 146 -1.39 20.08 -32.30
CA LEU A 146 -1.42 21.49 -32.68
C LEU A 146 -0.17 21.90 -33.48
N GLU A 147 -0.26 22.98 -34.26
CA GLU A 147 0.83 23.47 -35.09
C GLU A 147 2.08 23.92 -34.33
N ASN A 148 1.94 24.24 -33.03
CA ASN A 148 3.07 24.58 -32.18
C ASN A 148 3.81 23.32 -31.63
N GLY A 149 3.53 22.13 -32.18
CA GLY A 149 4.13 20.86 -31.78
C GLY A 149 3.55 20.25 -30.53
N SER A 150 2.54 20.87 -29.91
CA SER A 150 1.91 20.33 -28.73
C SER A 150 0.93 19.21 -29.06
N LYS A 151 0.91 18.17 -28.22
CA LYS A 151 0.12 16.95 -28.37
C LYS A 151 -0.53 16.51 -27.05
N VAL A 152 -1.78 16.09 -27.10
CA VAL A 152 -2.49 15.47 -25.97
C VAL A 152 -3.02 14.11 -26.41
N VAL A 153 -2.71 13.07 -25.65
CA VAL A 153 -3.19 11.70 -25.87
C VAL A 153 -4.03 11.22 -24.70
N ALA A 154 -5.10 10.48 -24.98
CA ALA A 154 -5.99 9.93 -23.98
C ALA A 154 -6.00 8.40 -24.03
N ALA A 155 -5.67 7.74 -22.91
CA ALA A 155 -5.60 6.28 -22.81
C ALA A 155 -6.10 5.77 -21.44
N ALA A 156 -6.34 4.46 -21.34
CA ALA A 156 -6.54 3.82 -20.04
C ALA A 156 -5.20 3.74 -19.31
N THR A 157 -5.22 3.84 -17.98
CA THR A 157 -4.05 3.60 -17.15
C THR A 157 -3.66 2.13 -17.25
N SER A 158 -2.50 1.84 -17.83
CA SER A 158 -1.91 0.51 -17.93
C SER A 158 -0.39 0.61 -17.99
N SER A 159 0.31 -0.46 -17.65
CA SER A 159 1.77 -0.51 -17.66
C SER A 159 2.39 -0.21 -19.03
N SER A 160 1.63 -0.40 -20.11
CA SER A 160 2.06 -0.18 -21.50
C SER A 160 1.54 1.12 -22.14
N ALA A 161 0.58 1.82 -21.51
CA ALA A 161 -0.18 2.90 -22.13
C ALA A 161 0.69 4.04 -22.66
N ILE A 162 1.78 4.36 -21.97
CA ILE A 162 2.69 5.46 -22.32
C ILE A 162 4.16 5.03 -22.29
N ARG A 163 4.42 3.72 -22.30
CA ARG A 163 5.78 3.18 -22.30
C ARG A 163 6.53 3.62 -23.56
N GLY A 164 7.75 4.13 -23.39
CA GLY A 164 8.59 4.61 -24.49
C GLY A 164 8.30 6.03 -24.97
N GLY A 165 7.28 6.70 -24.45
CA GLY A 165 7.00 8.12 -24.71
C GLY A 165 7.70 9.05 -23.72
N SER A 166 8.08 10.25 -24.17
CA SER A 166 8.52 11.33 -23.28
C SER A 166 7.38 12.32 -23.11
N PHE A 167 6.97 12.60 -21.88
CA PHE A 167 5.84 13.47 -21.57
C PHE A 167 6.26 14.64 -20.69
N ASN A 168 5.73 15.83 -21.02
CA ASN A 168 5.87 17.03 -20.21
C ASN A 168 4.87 17.05 -19.04
N LEU A 169 3.71 16.43 -19.24
CA LEU A 169 2.67 16.29 -18.21
C LEU A 169 1.98 14.93 -18.34
N ILE A 170 1.81 14.26 -17.21
CA ILE A 170 0.95 13.09 -17.07
C ILE A 170 -0.16 13.45 -16.09
N PHE A 171 -1.39 13.32 -16.53
CA PHE A 171 -2.59 13.50 -15.73
C PHE A 171 -3.26 12.16 -15.48
N LEU A 172 -3.43 11.79 -14.22
CA LEU A 172 -4.08 10.58 -13.76
C LEU A 172 -5.41 10.95 -13.11
N ASP A 173 -6.53 10.64 -13.78
CA ASP A 173 -7.87 10.86 -13.26
C ASP A 173 -8.46 9.59 -12.65
N GLU A 174 -9.19 9.76 -11.54
CA GLU A 174 -9.81 8.67 -10.76
C GLU A 174 -8.80 7.55 -10.43
N PHE A 175 -7.59 7.95 -10.02
CA PHE A 175 -6.48 7.03 -9.83
C PHE A 175 -6.72 6.02 -8.70
N ALA A 176 -7.50 6.36 -7.67
CA ALA A 176 -7.90 5.44 -6.61
C ALA A 176 -8.73 4.23 -7.11
N PHE A 177 -9.27 4.29 -8.34
CA PHE A 177 -10.04 3.20 -8.95
C PHE A 177 -9.20 2.36 -9.92
N VAL A 178 -7.91 2.58 -10.01
CA VAL A 178 -6.96 1.73 -10.73
C VAL A 178 -6.57 0.58 -9.81
N GLY A 179 -6.63 -0.66 -10.30
CA GLY A 179 -6.21 -1.82 -9.51
C GLY A 179 -4.77 -1.69 -9.01
N ASN A 180 -4.50 -2.11 -7.78
CA ASN A 180 -3.22 -1.91 -7.10
C ASN A 180 -2.03 -2.41 -7.91
N ASN A 181 -2.10 -3.62 -8.46
CA ASN A 181 -1.06 -4.20 -9.31
C ASN A 181 -0.75 -3.33 -10.51
N MET A 182 -1.79 -2.81 -11.17
CA MET A 182 -1.66 -1.97 -12.34
C MET A 182 -1.08 -0.61 -11.99
N ALA A 183 -1.42 -0.07 -10.81
CA ALA A 183 -0.87 1.19 -10.30
C ALA A 183 0.64 1.06 -10.01
N GLU A 184 1.06 -0.01 -9.33
CA GLU A 184 2.48 -0.29 -9.03
C GLU A 184 3.31 -0.49 -10.30
N GLU A 185 2.84 -1.35 -11.23
CA GLU A 185 3.51 -1.57 -12.51
C GLU A 185 3.59 -0.29 -13.35
N PHE A 186 2.52 0.52 -13.33
CA PHE A 186 2.49 1.81 -14.01
C PHE A 186 3.58 2.74 -13.49
N PHE A 187 3.66 2.95 -12.18
CA PHE A 187 4.70 3.80 -11.59
C PHE A 187 6.10 3.26 -11.82
N ALA A 188 6.32 1.95 -11.67
CA ALA A 188 7.61 1.32 -11.95
C ALA A 188 8.08 1.55 -13.41
N SER A 189 7.14 1.52 -14.36
CA SER A 189 7.45 1.69 -15.80
C SER A 189 7.53 3.16 -16.25
N VAL A 190 6.76 4.06 -15.63
CA VAL A 190 6.57 5.45 -16.07
C VAL A 190 7.44 6.42 -15.28
N TYR A 191 7.67 6.18 -14.01
CA TYR A 191 8.46 7.06 -13.15
C TYR A 191 9.88 7.36 -13.69
N PRO A 192 10.62 6.39 -14.27
CA PRO A 192 11.91 6.69 -14.88
C PRO A 192 11.83 7.73 -16.02
N THR A 193 10.75 7.73 -16.81
CA THR A 193 10.55 8.69 -17.91
C THR A 193 10.25 10.11 -17.40
N ILE A 194 9.57 10.21 -16.26
CA ILE A 194 9.26 11.47 -15.60
C ILE A 194 10.49 12.01 -14.86
N SER A 195 11.24 11.16 -14.20
CA SER A 195 12.41 11.54 -13.39
C SER A 195 13.56 12.07 -14.22
N SER A 196 13.68 11.68 -15.50
CA SER A 196 14.69 12.16 -16.44
C SER A 196 14.50 13.64 -16.82
N GLY A 197 13.27 14.16 -16.76
CA GLY A 197 12.93 15.54 -17.06
C GLY A 197 12.93 16.44 -15.82
N LYS A 198 13.63 17.59 -15.89
CA LYS A 198 13.61 18.59 -14.79
C LYS A 198 12.29 19.37 -14.68
N SER A 199 11.49 19.42 -15.75
CA SER A 199 10.24 20.19 -15.85
C SER A 199 8.99 19.34 -16.02
N SER A 200 9.12 18.03 -16.14
CA SER A 200 7.99 17.12 -16.29
C SER A 200 7.09 17.15 -15.05
N LYS A 201 5.78 17.13 -15.27
CA LYS A 201 4.75 17.26 -14.24
C LYS A 201 3.90 16.00 -14.15
N VAL A 202 3.43 15.67 -12.94
CA VAL A 202 2.44 14.61 -12.70
C VAL A 202 1.33 15.15 -11.80
N PHE A 203 0.10 15.03 -12.28
CA PHE A 203 -1.09 15.42 -11.52
C PHE A 203 -1.96 14.17 -11.30
N ILE A 204 -2.27 13.90 -10.06
CA ILE A 204 -3.10 12.78 -9.66
C ILE A 204 -4.35 13.34 -8.99
N VAL A 205 -5.51 12.94 -9.48
CA VAL A 205 -6.79 13.45 -8.95
C VAL A 205 -7.72 12.27 -8.74
N SER A 206 -8.30 12.15 -7.55
CA SER A 206 -9.28 11.11 -7.26
C SER A 206 -10.21 11.46 -6.10
N THR A 207 -11.36 10.79 -6.03
CA THR A 207 -12.03 10.47 -4.77
C THR A 207 -11.33 9.27 -4.14
N PRO A 208 -11.29 9.13 -2.81
CA PRO A 208 -10.77 7.93 -2.14
C PRO A 208 -11.54 6.65 -2.52
N ASN A 209 -10.82 5.55 -2.59
CA ASN A 209 -11.41 4.23 -2.79
C ASN A 209 -10.57 3.16 -2.08
N GLY A 210 -10.84 2.94 -0.79
CA GLY A 210 -10.06 2.01 0.02
C GLY A 210 -8.65 2.49 0.36
N MET A 211 -7.89 1.62 1.03
CA MET A 211 -6.49 1.85 1.41
C MET A 211 -5.54 1.31 0.34
N ASN A 212 -5.61 1.86 -0.85
CA ASN A 212 -4.88 1.43 -2.03
C ASN A 212 -3.60 2.26 -2.29
N HIS A 213 -3.01 2.11 -3.49
CA HIS A 213 -1.82 2.87 -3.87
C HIS A 213 -2.02 4.39 -3.81
N PHE A 214 -3.22 4.90 -4.13
CA PHE A 214 -3.55 6.33 -3.98
C PHE A 214 -3.53 6.76 -2.51
N TYR A 215 -4.02 5.93 -1.58
CA TYR A 215 -3.93 6.19 -0.14
C TYR A 215 -2.47 6.32 0.31
N LYS A 216 -1.60 5.38 -0.10
CA LYS A 216 -0.17 5.43 0.21
C LYS A 216 0.48 6.73 -0.27
N MET A 217 0.25 7.08 -1.54
CA MET A 217 0.80 8.31 -2.11
C MET A 217 0.28 9.56 -1.41
N TRP A 218 -1.01 9.56 -1.01
CA TRP A 218 -1.63 10.64 -0.26
C TRP A 218 -1.01 10.78 1.12
N SER A 219 -0.91 9.68 1.89
CA SER A 219 -0.30 9.66 3.22
C SER A 219 1.16 10.12 3.18
N ASP A 220 1.95 9.60 2.25
CA ASP A 220 3.35 10.02 2.04
C ASP A 220 3.46 11.52 1.70
N ALA A 221 2.47 12.10 1.02
CA ALA A 221 2.44 13.53 0.70
C ALA A 221 2.05 14.38 1.93
N GLU A 222 1.06 13.96 2.71
CA GLU A 222 0.66 14.62 3.96
C GLU A 222 1.80 14.63 5.00
N ASP A 223 2.53 13.51 5.10
CA ASP A 223 3.64 13.34 6.02
C ASP A 223 4.95 14.01 5.54
N GLY A 224 4.95 14.62 4.34
CA GLY A 224 6.13 15.23 3.74
C GLY A 224 7.20 14.22 3.30
N ASN A 225 6.83 12.94 3.16
CA ASN A 225 7.71 11.85 2.73
C ASN A 225 7.86 11.75 1.22
N SER A 226 7.10 12.53 0.45
CA SER A 226 7.15 12.58 -1.01
C SER A 226 7.22 14.02 -1.53
N ASN A 227 7.52 14.18 -2.83
CA ASN A 227 7.57 15.49 -3.48
C ASN A 227 6.18 15.95 -3.98
N TYR A 228 5.11 15.21 -3.72
CA TYR A 228 3.77 15.59 -4.09
C TYR A 228 3.22 16.66 -3.14
N VAL A 229 2.63 17.71 -3.73
CA VAL A 229 1.87 18.72 -2.98
C VAL A 229 0.44 18.22 -2.83
N PRO A 230 -0.04 17.94 -1.61
CA PRO A 230 -1.39 17.46 -1.39
C PRO A 230 -2.40 18.62 -1.41
N ILE A 231 -3.53 18.41 -2.11
CA ILE A 231 -4.68 19.34 -2.11
C ILE A 231 -5.91 18.54 -1.70
N GLN A 232 -6.51 18.93 -0.59
CA GLN A 232 -7.78 18.37 -0.13
C GLN A 232 -8.87 19.43 -0.21
N VAL A 233 -10.04 19.03 -0.69
CA VAL A 233 -11.25 19.88 -0.72
C VAL A 233 -12.32 19.22 0.12
N HIS A 234 -12.97 20.00 0.99
CA HIS A 234 -14.13 19.55 1.73
C HIS A 234 -15.40 19.81 0.92
N TRP A 235 -16.41 18.95 1.03
CA TRP A 235 -17.65 19.08 0.28
C TRP A 235 -18.36 20.42 0.51
N SER A 236 -18.27 21.00 1.72
CA SER A 236 -18.88 22.29 2.07
C SER A 236 -18.26 23.50 1.35
N GLN A 237 -17.08 23.35 0.73
CA GLN A 237 -16.48 24.38 -0.10
C GLN A 237 -17.14 24.51 -1.49
N VAL A 238 -18.03 23.56 -1.83
CA VAL A 238 -18.80 23.60 -3.08
C VAL A 238 -20.09 24.39 -2.84
N PRO A 239 -20.30 25.49 -3.58
CA PRO A 239 -21.52 26.30 -3.43
C PRO A 239 -22.80 25.49 -3.56
N GLY A 240 -23.73 25.71 -2.63
CA GLY A 240 -25.02 25.01 -2.58
C GLY A 240 -24.99 23.69 -1.81
N ARG A 241 -23.86 23.31 -1.23
CA ARG A 241 -23.76 22.15 -0.34
C ARG A 241 -23.71 22.63 1.11
N ASP A 242 -24.81 22.44 1.82
CA ASP A 242 -24.97 22.74 3.25
C ASP A 242 -25.33 21.48 4.03
N GLU A 243 -25.56 21.57 5.33
CA GLU A 243 -25.94 20.42 6.16
C GLU A 243 -27.24 19.77 5.69
N LYS A 244 -28.18 20.54 5.18
CA LYS A 244 -29.42 20.01 4.63
C LYS A 244 -29.16 19.14 3.40
N TRP A 245 -28.31 19.61 2.50
CA TRP A 245 -27.87 18.83 1.34
C TRP A 245 -27.15 17.53 1.78
N LYS A 246 -26.32 17.60 2.84
CA LYS A 246 -25.67 16.42 3.42
C LYS A 246 -26.68 15.40 3.93
N GLU A 247 -27.65 15.84 4.76
CA GLU A 247 -28.70 14.97 5.29
C GLU A 247 -29.53 14.31 4.18
N GLU A 248 -29.90 15.07 3.14
CA GLU A 248 -30.60 14.55 1.98
C GLU A 248 -29.76 13.53 1.20
N THR A 249 -28.48 13.79 1.03
CA THR A 249 -27.56 12.89 0.33
C THR A 249 -27.37 11.58 1.11
N ILE A 250 -27.16 11.65 2.42
CA ILE A 250 -27.07 10.46 3.30
C ILE A 250 -28.36 9.64 3.25
N ARG A 251 -29.52 10.30 3.29
CA ARG A 251 -30.85 9.63 3.23
C ARG A 251 -31.05 8.88 1.91
N ASN A 252 -30.53 9.41 0.80
CA ASN A 252 -30.67 8.84 -0.54
C ASN A 252 -29.59 7.82 -0.88
N THR A 253 -28.53 7.74 -0.08
CA THR A 253 -27.41 6.81 -0.27
C THR A 253 -27.14 6.02 1.01
N SER A 254 -26.05 6.31 1.70
CA SER A 254 -25.73 5.84 3.04
C SER A 254 -24.69 6.76 3.67
N GLU A 255 -24.58 6.72 5.00
CA GLU A 255 -23.53 7.47 5.71
C GLU A 255 -22.12 7.05 5.29
N GLU A 256 -21.91 5.75 5.11
CA GLU A 256 -20.62 5.20 4.64
C GLU A 256 -20.26 5.73 3.24
N GLN A 257 -21.22 5.70 2.31
CA GLN A 257 -21.02 6.25 0.97
C GLN A 257 -20.76 7.76 1.01
N PHE A 258 -21.44 8.49 1.89
CA PHE A 258 -21.21 9.93 2.06
C PHE A 258 -19.79 10.20 2.56
N ARG A 259 -19.33 9.47 3.57
CA ARG A 259 -17.97 9.59 4.11
C ARG A 259 -16.90 9.33 3.04
N GLN A 260 -17.07 8.30 2.21
CA GLN A 260 -16.14 7.99 1.14
C GLN A 260 -16.14 9.03 0.02
N GLU A 261 -17.32 9.34 -0.50
CA GLU A 261 -17.48 10.09 -1.76
C GLU A 261 -17.46 11.62 -1.57
N PHE A 262 -17.80 12.11 -0.34
CA PHE A 262 -17.94 13.53 -0.05
C PHE A 262 -17.02 14.01 1.07
N ASP A 263 -16.93 13.31 2.20
CA ASP A 263 -15.94 13.62 3.24
C ASP A 263 -14.51 13.20 2.83
N CYS A 264 -14.41 12.45 1.73
CA CYS A 264 -13.13 11.96 1.20
C CYS A 264 -12.33 11.13 2.21
N GLU A 265 -13.04 10.32 3.01
CA GLU A 265 -12.41 9.38 3.90
C GLU A 265 -11.93 8.13 3.13
N PHE A 266 -10.74 7.67 3.46
CA PHE A 266 -10.29 6.36 3.01
C PHE A 266 -10.96 5.31 3.89
N LEU A 267 -11.99 4.69 3.35
CA LEU A 267 -12.70 3.59 4.00
C LEU A 267 -12.17 2.27 3.42
N GLY A 268 -11.96 1.27 4.28
CA GLY A 268 -11.69 -0.11 3.80
C GLY A 268 -12.91 -0.67 3.08
N SER A 269 -12.72 -1.73 2.31
CA SER A 269 -13.82 -2.42 1.63
C SER A 269 -14.89 -2.87 2.64
N ALA A 270 -16.15 -2.86 2.22
CA ALA A 270 -17.23 -3.39 3.05
C ALA A 270 -17.03 -4.89 3.28
N ASN A 271 -17.35 -5.38 4.48
CA ASN A 271 -17.23 -6.80 4.87
C ASN A 271 -15.79 -7.33 4.94
N THR A 272 -14.80 -6.48 5.21
CA THR A 272 -13.42 -6.94 5.47
C THR A 272 -13.35 -7.79 6.75
N LEU A 273 -12.34 -8.67 6.81
CA LEU A 273 -12.07 -9.48 8.00
C LEU A 273 -11.87 -8.62 9.23
N ILE A 274 -11.06 -7.57 9.12
CA ILE A 274 -10.75 -6.62 10.18
C ILE A 274 -11.59 -5.36 9.96
N HIS A 275 -12.10 -4.79 11.06
CA HIS A 275 -12.90 -3.57 10.97
C HIS A 275 -12.08 -2.42 10.36
N PRO A 276 -12.62 -1.66 9.39
CA PRO A 276 -11.88 -0.61 8.69
C PRO A 276 -11.26 0.46 9.60
N SER A 277 -11.95 0.82 10.71
CA SER A 277 -11.41 1.76 11.68
C SER A 277 -10.14 1.26 12.38
N LYS A 278 -10.03 -0.06 12.58
CA LYS A 278 -8.85 -0.68 13.18
C LYS A 278 -7.68 -0.68 12.19
N LEU A 279 -7.93 -1.03 10.93
CA LEU A 279 -6.92 -0.97 9.87
C LEU A 279 -6.36 0.45 9.69
N LYS A 280 -7.24 1.46 9.73
CA LYS A 280 -6.84 2.88 9.65
C LYS A 280 -6.00 3.32 10.85
N ALA A 281 -6.22 2.75 12.02
CA ALA A 281 -5.47 3.07 13.24
C ALA A 281 -4.10 2.37 13.31
N MET A 282 -3.83 1.40 12.42
CA MET A 282 -2.53 0.72 12.37
C MET A 282 -1.46 1.67 11.85
N VAL A 283 -0.39 1.80 12.63
CA VAL A 283 0.77 2.63 12.26
C VAL A 283 1.75 1.78 11.48
N GLN A 284 1.82 2.03 10.18
CA GLN A 284 2.85 1.42 9.34
C GLN A 284 4.23 1.98 9.68
N LYS A 285 5.26 1.15 9.58
CA LYS A 285 6.65 1.58 9.72
C LYS A 285 7.38 1.46 8.39
N LYS A 286 8.35 2.35 8.15
CA LYS A 286 9.31 2.14 7.08
C LYS A 286 10.29 1.05 7.51
N PRO A 287 10.69 0.12 6.61
CA PRO A 287 11.71 -0.85 6.95
C PRO A 287 13.02 -0.12 7.31
N LYS A 288 13.71 -0.59 8.35
CA LYS A 288 15.04 -0.09 8.73
C LYS A 288 16.04 -0.33 7.61
N ARG A 289 15.94 -1.48 6.94
CA ARG A 289 16.78 -1.86 5.81
C ARG A 289 16.07 -2.89 4.93
N ASN A 290 16.50 -2.97 3.68
CA ASN A 290 16.15 -4.07 2.79
C ASN A 290 17.38 -4.96 2.58
N TRP A 291 17.22 -6.26 2.76
CA TRP A 291 18.26 -7.25 2.56
C TRP A 291 17.79 -8.31 1.55
N ASN A 292 18.32 -8.27 0.34
CA ASN A 292 17.96 -9.19 -0.74
C ASN A 292 16.45 -9.31 -1.01
N GLY A 293 15.73 -8.18 -0.96
CA GLY A 293 14.28 -8.13 -1.14
C GLY A 293 13.47 -8.36 0.14
N VAL A 294 14.14 -8.65 1.26
CA VAL A 294 13.51 -8.77 2.58
C VAL A 294 13.47 -7.40 3.25
N ASP A 295 12.29 -6.91 3.56
CA ASP A 295 12.09 -5.70 4.34
C ASP A 295 12.20 -6.02 5.83
N ILE A 296 13.17 -5.41 6.51
CA ILE A 296 13.44 -5.63 7.94
C ILE A 296 12.97 -4.42 8.73
N TYR A 297 12.03 -4.63 9.64
CA TYR A 297 11.48 -3.61 10.54
C TYR A 297 12.19 -3.58 11.89
N GLU A 298 12.50 -4.76 12.42
CA GLU A 298 13.25 -4.94 13.67
C GLU A 298 14.29 -6.05 13.47
N ASP A 299 15.52 -5.79 13.91
CA ASP A 299 16.59 -6.80 13.85
C ASP A 299 16.34 -7.90 14.89
N ALA A 300 16.89 -9.09 14.66
CA ALA A 300 16.81 -10.18 15.62
C ALA A 300 17.50 -9.80 16.93
N VAL A 301 16.85 -10.12 18.04
CA VAL A 301 17.35 -9.95 19.40
C VAL A 301 17.73 -11.32 19.93
N GLU A 302 18.92 -11.45 20.52
CA GLU A 302 19.39 -12.68 21.12
C GLU A 302 18.39 -13.19 22.19
N ASN A 303 18.14 -14.48 22.21
CA ASN A 303 17.16 -15.17 23.08
C ASN A 303 15.68 -14.83 22.82
N ASN A 304 15.34 -14.06 21.77
CA ASN A 304 13.96 -13.92 21.34
C ASN A 304 13.54 -15.11 20.47
N THR A 305 12.28 -15.47 20.58
CA THR A 305 11.67 -16.55 19.81
C THR A 305 10.94 -15.99 18.60
N TYR A 306 11.22 -16.56 17.43
CA TYR A 306 10.64 -16.10 16.16
C TYR A 306 9.88 -17.22 15.45
N VAL A 307 8.83 -16.81 14.77
CA VAL A 307 8.05 -17.67 13.87
C VAL A 307 8.03 -17.05 12.49
N MET A 308 8.24 -17.87 11.47
CA MET A 308 8.08 -17.48 10.08
C MET A 308 6.94 -18.28 9.46
N THR A 309 6.03 -17.61 8.79
CA THR A 309 4.95 -18.23 8.00
C THR A 309 5.16 -17.92 6.54
N VAL A 310 5.11 -18.97 5.71
CA VAL A 310 5.52 -18.95 4.31
C VAL A 310 4.33 -19.33 3.43
N ASP A 311 3.98 -18.45 2.52
CA ASP A 311 3.05 -18.66 1.41
C ASP A 311 3.83 -18.78 0.10
N THR A 312 3.37 -19.64 -0.81
CA THR A 312 4.16 -20.04 -1.98
C THR A 312 3.38 -19.89 -3.27
N SER A 313 4.01 -19.31 -4.29
CA SER A 313 3.46 -19.21 -5.64
C SER A 313 4.40 -19.79 -6.70
N HIS A 314 3.88 -20.00 -7.92
CA HIS A 314 4.66 -20.55 -9.03
C HIS A 314 5.76 -19.61 -9.59
N GLY A 315 5.83 -18.36 -9.17
CA GLY A 315 6.82 -17.39 -9.66
C GLY A 315 6.64 -17.04 -11.14
N VAL A 316 5.41 -17.15 -11.66
CA VAL A 316 5.07 -16.86 -13.07
C VAL A 316 4.42 -15.47 -13.24
N GLY A 317 4.56 -14.59 -12.22
CA GLY A 317 4.10 -13.21 -12.28
C GLY A 317 2.62 -12.98 -11.96
N LEU A 318 1.86 -14.01 -11.59
CA LEU A 318 0.44 -13.91 -11.24
C LEU A 318 0.24 -13.67 -9.74
N ASP A 319 0.80 -14.53 -8.90
CA ASP A 319 0.72 -14.45 -7.44
C ASP A 319 2.11 -14.28 -6.84
N TYR A 320 2.20 -13.83 -5.59
CA TYR A 320 3.47 -13.64 -4.90
C TYR A 320 3.87 -14.87 -4.08
N SER A 321 5.16 -15.18 -4.07
CA SER A 321 5.75 -15.92 -2.97
C SER A 321 6.04 -14.94 -1.84
N ALA A 322 5.53 -15.22 -0.65
CA ALA A 322 5.55 -14.30 0.47
C ALA A 322 5.88 -15.00 1.79
N PHE A 323 6.57 -14.32 2.69
CA PHE A 323 6.65 -14.73 4.08
C PHE A 323 6.63 -13.54 5.03
N SER A 324 6.18 -13.78 6.25
CA SER A 324 6.29 -12.86 7.38
C SER A 324 7.03 -13.51 8.53
N VAL A 325 7.91 -12.75 9.19
CA VAL A 325 8.57 -13.14 10.43
C VAL A 325 7.93 -12.40 11.59
N PHE A 326 7.57 -13.14 12.64
CA PHE A 326 6.95 -12.61 13.84
C PHE A 326 7.81 -12.87 15.07
N ASP A 327 8.05 -11.82 15.85
CA ASP A 327 8.55 -11.96 17.22
C ASP A 327 7.40 -12.41 18.10
N VAL A 328 7.55 -13.58 18.71
CA VAL A 328 6.52 -14.22 19.55
C VAL A 328 6.93 -14.32 21.00
N THR A 329 7.99 -13.63 21.37
CA THR A 329 8.57 -13.65 22.71
C THR A 329 7.61 -13.11 23.77
N GLU A 330 6.87 -12.06 23.43
CA GLU A 330 5.90 -11.39 24.30
C GLU A 330 4.69 -10.93 23.52
N VAL A 331 3.55 -10.79 24.18
CA VAL A 331 2.34 -10.16 23.62
C VAL A 331 2.39 -8.66 23.90
N PRO A 332 2.16 -7.79 22.91
CA PRO A 332 1.72 -8.10 21.54
C PRO A 332 2.84 -8.69 20.68
N TYR A 333 2.51 -9.73 19.91
CA TYR A 333 3.39 -10.26 18.87
C TYR A 333 3.62 -9.21 17.80
N LYS A 334 4.80 -9.24 17.14
CA LYS A 334 5.18 -8.18 16.18
C LYS A 334 5.67 -8.79 14.87
N GLN A 335 5.17 -8.29 13.76
CA GLN A 335 5.79 -8.53 12.46
C GLN A 335 7.12 -7.77 12.38
N VAL A 336 8.24 -8.48 12.31
CA VAL A 336 9.60 -7.90 12.33
C VAL A 336 10.29 -7.90 10.97
N ALA A 337 9.89 -8.79 10.07
CA ALA A 337 10.37 -8.80 8.68
C ALA A 337 9.31 -9.37 7.74
N LYS A 338 9.41 -9.01 6.45
CA LYS A 338 8.59 -9.59 5.39
C LYS A 338 9.38 -9.74 4.09
N PHE A 339 8.91 -10.67 3.27
CA PHE A 339 9.34 -10.83 1.88
C PHE A 339 8.13 -10.99 0.98
N ARG A 340 8.18 -10.43 -0.23
CA ARG A 340 7.14 -10.57 -1.25
C ARG A 340 7.76 -10.44 -2.63
N SER A 341 7.60 -11.45 -3.48
CA SER A 341 8.14 -11.44 -4.84
C SER A 341 7.28 -12.23 -5.81
N LYS A 342 7.02 -11.67 -7.01
CA LYS A 342 6.34 -12.35 -8.11
C LYS A 342 7.29 -13.18 -8.97
N ASP A 343 8.57 -12.84 -8.93
CA ASP A 343 9.55 -13.31 -9.91
C ASP A 343 10.53 -14.33 -9.34
N ILE A 344 10.48 -14.58 -8.02
CA ILE A 344 11.40 -15.54 -7.40
C ILE A 344 11.07 -16.96 -7.84
N SER A 345 12.10 -17.65 -8.35
CA SER A 345 11.96 -19.07 -8.70
C SER A 345 11.64 -19.90 -7.46
N PRO A 346 10.66 -20.84 -7.54
CA PRO A 346 10.36 -21.78 -6.46
C PRO A 346 11.57 -22.60 -5.97
N MET A 347 12.58 -22.78 -6.82
CA MET A 347 13.84 -23.47 -6.48
C MET A 347 14.78 -22.59 -5.65
N LEU A 348 14.72 -21.27 -5.78
CA LEU A 348 15.59 -20.33 -5.05
C LEU A 348 14.92 -19.81 -3.78
N TYR A 349 13.59 -19.78 -3.75
CA TYR A 349 12.83 -19.26 -2.62
C TYR A 349 13.16 -19.93 -1.29
N PRO A 350 13.32 -21.28 -1.19
CA PRO A 350 13.72 -21.94 0.06
C PRO A 350 15.04 -21.44 0.65
N ASN A 351 16.01 -21.05 -0.21
CA ASN A 351 17.28 -20.52 0.27
C ASN A 351 17.10 -19.17 0.98
N VAL A 352 16.23 -18.30 0.46
CA VAL A 352 15.92 -17.02 1.11
C VAL A 352 15.21 -17.27 2.44
N VAL A 353 14.24 -18.18 2.46
CA VAL A 353 13.50 -18.59 3.68
C VAL A 353 14.46 -19.10 4.74
N ALA A 354 15.36 -20.04 4.41
CA ALA A 354 16.34 -20.60 5.35
C ALA A 354 17.31 -19.55 5.87
N GLN A 355 17.87 -18.70 4.99
CA GLN A 355 18.79 -17.64 5.39
C GLN A 355 18.15 -16.65 6.38
N VAL A 356 16.90 -16.26 6.15
CA VAL A 356 16.18 -15.37 7.06
C VAL A 356 15.81 -16.10 8.34
N GLY A 357 15.40 -17.37 8.27
CA GLY A 357 15.12 -18.18 9.44
C GLY A 357 16.33 -18.27 10.39
N HIS A 358 17.52 -18.56 9.85
CA HIS A 358 18.75 -18.56 10.64
C HIS A 358 19.11 -17.18 11.21
N ALA A 359 18.87 -16.09 10.43
CA ALA A 359 19.13 -14.73 10.89
C ALA A 359 18.20 -14.30 12.04
N TYR A 360 17.05 -14.96 12.21
CA TYR A 360 16.09 -14.75 13.30
C TYR A 360 16.10 -15.92 14.30
N ASN A 361 17.28 -16.25 14.84
CA ASN A 361 17.51 -17.24 15.88
C ASN A 361 16.94 -18.63 15.54
N ASP A 362 17.14 -19.08 14.30
CA ASP A 362 16.58 -20.33 13.80
C ASP A 362 15.06 -20.41 13.96
N ALA A 363 14.37 -19.40 13.45
CA ALA A 363 12.93 -19.22 13.56
C ALA A 363 12.14 -20.50 13.22
N MET A 364 11.07 -20.78 13.95
CA MET A 364 10.16 -21.87 13.61
C MET A 364 9.43 -21.54 12.29
N ILE A 365 9.58 -22.39 11.27
CA ILE A 365 9.01 -22.14 9.95
C ILE A 365 7.75 -22.98 9.72
N LEU A 366 6.64 -22.33 9.36
CA LEU A 366 5.42 -22.98 8.90
C LEU A 366 5.19 -22.68 7.42
N VAL A 367 5.32 -23.69 6.56
CA VAL A 367 5.11 -23.56 5.12
C VAL A 367 3.68 -23.96 4.76
N GLU A 368 3.00 -23.17 3.91
CA GLU A 368 1.76 -23.58 3.26
C GLU A 368 2.05 -24.64 2.19
N LEU A 369 1.38 -25.80 2.26
CA LEU A 369 1.65 -26.95 1.37
C LEU A 369 0.80 -26.97 0.11
N ASN A 370 -0.09 -26.01 -0.06
CA ASN A 370 -0.88 -25.91 -1.28
C ASN A 370 0.03 -25.68 -2.49
N ASP A 371 -0.42 -26.08 -3.66
CA ASP A 371 0.31 -25.89 -4.91
C ASP A 371 1.75 -26.44 -4.86
N ILE A 372 2.73 -25.56 -5.00
CA ILE A 372 4.16 -25.88 -4.97
C ILE A 372 4.78 -25.87 -3.58
N GLY A 373 4.03 -25.53 -2.55
CA GLY A 373 4.54 -25.42 -1.19
C GLY A 373 5.15 -26.72 -0.67
N SER A 374 4.65 -27.87 -1.11
CA SER A 374 5.26 -29.16 -0.79
C SER A 374 6.69 -29.30 -1.33
N MET A 375 6.99 -28.72 -2.50
CA MET A 375 8.36 -28.71 -3.05
C MET A 375 9.28 -27.80 -2.24
N VAL A 376 8.82 -26.57 -1.92
CA VAL A 376 9.55 -25.61 -1.09
C VAL A 376 9.88 -26.23 0.27
N SER A 377 8.89 -26.86 0.90
CA SER A 377 9.05 -27.54 2.19
C SER A 377 10.04 -28.71 2.13
N ASN A 378 10.00 -29.52 1.07
CA ASN A 378 10.94 -30.62 0.89
C ASN A 378 12.38 -30.12 0.69
N ILE A 379 12.61 -29.06 -0.06
CA ILE A 379 13.95 -28.47 -0.21
C ILE A 379 14.45 -27.96 1.14
N LEU A 380 13.62 -27.26 1.93
CA LEU A 380 13.98 -26.81 3.27
C LEU A 380 14.39 -27.96 4.17
N HIS A 381 13.62 -29.05 4.16
CA HIS A 381 13.87 -30.22 5.01
C HIS A 381 15.05 -31.06 4.53
N SER A 382 15.05 -31.45 3.26
CA SER A 382 15.96 -32.51 2.75
C SER A 382 17.26 -31.95 2.18
N ASP A 383 17.23 -30.77 1.53
CA ASP A 383 18.40 -30.22 0.86
C ASP A 383 19.13 -29.20 1.74
N LEU A 384 18.35 -28.39 2.51
CA LEU A 384 18.88 -27.35 3.39
C LEU A 384 18.96 -27.77 4.85
N GLU A 385 18.42 -28.95 5.20
CA GLU A 385 18.43 -29.56 6.55
C GLU A 385 17.98 -28.56 7.64
N TYR A 386 16.91 -27.76 7.35
CA TYR A 386 16.41 -26.77 8.29
C TYR A 386 15.66 -27.46 9.43
N GLU A 387 16.22 -27.42 10.65
CA GLU A 387 15.75 -28.22 11.81
C GLU A 387 14.39 -27.76 12.35
N ASN A 388 14.12 -26.44 12.40
CA ASN A 388 12.92 -25.86 13.01
C ASN A 388 11.74 -25.74 12.03
N LEU A 389 11.61 -26.70 11.12
CA LEU A 389 10.47 -26.79 10.22
C LEU A 389 9.28 -27.45 10.90
N LEU A 390 8.17 -26.73 11.02
CA LEU A 390 6.96 -27.20 11.69
C LEU A 390 6.24 -28.28 10.88
N THR A 391 5.84 -29.33 11.56
CA THR A 391 5.13 -30.48 10.96
C THR A 391 3.68 -30.55 11.42
N THR A 392 2.81 -31.01 10.53
CA THR A 392 1.39 -31.25 10.85
C THR A 392 1.01 -32.71 10.66
N ALA A 393 0.04 -33.13 11.47
CA ALA A 393 -0.63 -34.42 11.33
C ALA A 393 -2.15 -34.25 11.31
N VAL A 394 -2.88 -35.13 10.64
CA VAL A 394 -4.34 -35.12 10.61
C VAL A 394 -4.86 -35.95 11.78
N LYS A 395 -5.53 -35.32 12.75
CA LYS A 395 -6.19 -35.99 13.90
C LYS A 395 -7.71 -36.03 13.70
N GLY A 396 -8.22 -37.04 13.01
CA GLY A 396 -9.64 -37.32 12.91
C GLY A 396 -10.53 -36.09 12.59
N ARG A 397 -11.51 -35.80 13.44
CA ARG A 397 -12.42 -34.65 13.30
C ARG A 397 -11.79 -33.29 13.65
N SER A 398 -10.69 -33.29 14.39
CA SER A 398 -9.98 -32.06 14.77
C SER A 398 -9.21 -31.42 13.60
N GLY A 399 -9.06 -32.12 12.46
CA GLY A 399 -8.35 -31.64 11.29
C GLY A 399 -6.83 -31.68 11.47
N GLN A 400 -6.14 -30.71 10.86
CA GLN A 400 -4.69 -30.61 10.97
C GLN A 400 -4.29 -29.96 12.31
N VAL A 401 -3.30 -30.56 12.97
CA VAL A 401 -2.69 -30.07 14.21
C VAL A 401 -1.18 -30.15 14.07
N ILE A 402 -0.46 -29.25 14.75
CA ILE A 402 1.00 -29.33 14.82
C ILE A 402 1.38 -30.61 15.57
N SER A 403 2.35 -31.35 15.04
CA SER A 403 2.78 -32.64 15.56
C SER A 403 4.25 -32.60 15.95
N GLY A 404 4.57 -33.11 17.15
CA GLY A 404 5.95 -33.25 17.62
C GLY A 404 6.71 -34.47 17.05
N GLY A 405 6.38 -34.92 15.83
CA GLY A 405 7.18 -35.94 15.12
C GLY A 405 6.78 -37.40 15.30
N PHE A 406 5.76 -37.74 16.09
CA PHE A 406 5.39 -39.15 16.40
C PHE A 406 4.08 -39.64 15.71
N ALA A 407 3.58 -38.94 14.70
CA ALA A 407 2.36 -39.34 14.00
C ALA A 407 2.64 -40.26 12.79
N ALA A 408 1.70 -41.14 12.44
CA ALA A 408 1.83 -42.10 11.34
C ALA A 408 1.91 -41.43 9.94
N THR A 409 1.45 -40.19 9.82
CA THR A 409 1.52 -39.42 8.57
C THR A 409 1.89 -37.98 8.91
N ILE A 410 3.14 -37.62 8.70
CA ILE A 410 3.69 -36.28 8.98
C ILE A 410 3.83 -35.52 7.66
N GLN A 411 3.43 -34.24 7.67
CA GLN A 411 3.67 -33.30 6.56
C GLN A 411 4.50 -32.13 7.09
N PHE A 412 5.54 -31.75 6.38
CA PHE A 412 6.39 -30.60 6.73
C PHE A 412 5.71 -29.30 6.27
N GLY A 413 4.85 -28.76 7.11
CA GLY A 413 4.03 -27.59 6.84
C GLY A 413 2.53 -27.87 7.03
N VAL A 414 1.68 -26.96 6.59
CA VAL A 414 0.21 -27.03 6.74
C VAL A 414 -0.49 -26.91 5.39
N LYS A 415 -1.50 -27.74 5.16
CA LYS A 415 -2.40 -27.58 4.00
C LYS A 415 -3.53 -26.62 4.36
N THR A 416 -3.66 -25.50 3.65
CA THR A 416 -4.73 -24.53 3.87
C THR A 416 -6.06 -25.10 3.40
N THR A 417 -6.73 -25.77 4.32
CA THR A 417 -8.11 -26.24 4.16
C THR A 417 -9.08 -25.13 4.58
N LYS A 418 -10.36 -25.27 4.20
CA LYS A 418 -11.43 -24.35 4.67
C LYS A 418 -11.46 -24.21 6.20
N THR A 419 -11.13 -25.26 6.94
CA THR A 419 -11.07 -25.23 8.40
C THR A 419 -9.87 -24.45 8.90
N VAL A 420 -8.67 -24.67 8.36
CA VAL A 420 -7.44 -23.93 8.70
C VAL A 420 -7.65 -22.45 8.41
N LYS A 421 -8.11 -22.08 7.20
CA LYS A 421 -8.37 -20.69 6.82
C LYS A 421 -9.40 -20.02 7.75
N ARG A 422 -10.53 -20.70 8.04
CA ARG A 422 -11.57 -20.15 8.92
C ARG A 422 -11.07 -19.92 10.34
N VAL A 423 -10.35 -20.88 10.93
CA VAL A 423 -9.79 -20.74 12.29
C VAL A 423 -8.73 -19.64 12.32
N GLY A 424 -7.83 -19.60 11.33
CA GLY A 424 -6.82 -18.57 11.19
C GLY A 424 -7.44 -17.18 11.06
N CYS A 425 -8.41 -16.99 10.16
CA CYS A 425 -9.12 -15.72 10.00
C CYS A 425 -9.82 -15.27 11.29
N SER A 426 -10.54 -16.19 11.96
CA SER A 426 -11.22 -15.84 13.22
C SER A 426 -10.25 -15.41 14.32
N ASN A 427 -9.10 -16.10 14.42
CA ASN A 427 -8.09 -15.74 15.42
C ASN A 427 -7.31 -14.48 15.03
N LEU A 428 -7.01 -14.27 13.74
CA LEU A 428 -6.37 -13.06 13.25
C LEU A 428 -7.19 -11.82 13.60
N LYS A 429 -8.51 -11.91 13.39
CA LYS A 429 -9.44 -10.87 13.80
C LYS A 429 -9.35 -10.57 15.30
N ASP A 430 -9.43 -11.60 16.16
CA ASP A 430 -9.31 -11.43 17.60
C ASP A 430 -7.98 -10.80 18.01
N MET A 431 -6.87 -11.25 17.42
CA MET A 431 -5.53 -10.77 17.76
C MET A 431 -5.33 -9.30 17.36
N ILE A 432 -5.81 -8.90 16.18
CA ILE A 432 -5.69 -7.53 15.71
C ILE A 432 -6.65 -6.60 16.47
N GLU A 433 -7.92 -6.98 16.64
CA GLU A 433 -8.93 -6.14 17.30
C GLU A 433 -8.61 -5.92 18.79
N ASN A 434 -7.93 -6.88 19.44
CA ASN A 434 -7.52 -6.79 20.84
C ASN A 434 -6.05 -6.38 21.04
N ASP A 435 -5.40 -5.81 20.04
CA ASP A 435 -4.01 -5.31 20.11
C ASP A 435 -2.96 -6.36 20.53
N LYS A 436 -3.20 -7.65 20.22
CA LYS A 436 -2.28 -8.77 20.49
C LYS A 436 -1.28 -9.03 19.36
N LEU A 437 -1.47 -8.41 18.19
CA LEU A 437 -0.61 -8.52 17.01
C LEU A 437 -0.38 -7.15 16.40
N ILE A 438 0.87 -6.77 16.24
CA ILE A 438 1.30 -5.53 15.58
C ILE A 438 1.81 -5.87 14.19
N ILE A 439 1.17 -5.33 13.16
CA ILE A 439 1.59 -5.40 11.77
C ILE A 439 2.33 -4.10 11.44
N ASN A 440 3.59 -4.21 11.06
CA ASN A 440 4.43 -3.05 10.71
C ASN A 440 4.41 -2.74 9.21
N ASP A 441 4.13 -3.76 8.37
CA ASP A 441 4.22 -3.68 6.92
C ASP A 441 2.97 -3.09 6.28
N TYR A 442 3.19 -2.14 5.35
CA TYR A 442 2.13 -1.51 4.58
C TYR A 442 1.39 -2.50 3.66
N ASP A 443 2.12 -3.35 2.92
CA ASP A 443 1.51 -4.26 1.94
C ASP A 443 0.58 -5.26 2.64
N THR A 444 0.98 -5.75 3.83
CA THR A 444 0.16 -6.60 4.68
C THR A 444 -1.13 -5.89 5.14
N ILE A 445 -1.02 -4.63 5.59
CA ILE A 445 -2.19 -3.84 6.01
C ILE A 445 -3.11 -3.59 4.80
N GLN A 446 -2.54 -3.32 3.64
CA GLN A 446 -3.27 -3.10 2.41
C GLN A 446 -4.05 -4.36 1.98
N GLU A 447 -3.42 -5.54 1.98
CA GLU A 447 -4.10 -6.79 1.65
C GLU A 447 -5.22 -7.10 2.65
N LEU A 448 -4.99 -6.88 3.95
CA LEU A 448 -6.04 -7.01 4.97
C LEU A 448 -7.22 -6.05 4.73
N SER A 449 -6.99 -4.89 4.12
CA SER A 449 -8.04 -3.91 3.80
C SER A 449 -8.91 -4.30 2.61
N THR A 450 -8.45 -5.24 1.79
CA THR A 450 -9.17 -5.81 0.64
C THR A 450 -9.52 -7.29 0.85
N PHE A 451 -9.25 -7.84 2.05
CA PHE A 451 -9.53 -9.22 2.40
C PHE A 451 -10.96 -9.35 2.91
N ILE A 452 -11.88 -9.64 1.98
CA ILE A 452 -13.33 -9.58 2.19
C ILE A 452 -13.95 -10.95 2.41
N SER A 453 -15.11 -10.95 3.07
CA SER A 453 -15.92 -12.14 3.24
C SER A 453 -16.54 -12.59 1.91
N ASN A 454 -16.25 -13.81 1.50
CA ASN A 454 -16.94 -14.47 0.39
C ASN A 454 -17.63 -15.75 0.89
N ARG A 455 -18.95 -15.71 0.99
CA ARG A 455 -19.83 -16.80 1.48
C ARG A 455 -19.40 -17.34 2.86
N SER A 456 -18.57 -18.37 2.91
CA SER A 456 -18.09 -19.04 4.13
C SER A 456 -16.58 -18.89 4.36
N SER A 457 -15.90 -18.06 3.59
CA SER A 457 -14.46 -17.84 3.62
C SER A 457 -14.12 -16.36 3.46
N TYR A 458 -12.85 -16.05 3.47
CA TYR A 458 -12.31 -14.73 3.15
C TYR A 458 -11.34 -14.87 1.99
N GLU A 459 -11.30 -13.91 1.11
CA GLU A 459 -10.38 -13.86 -0.03
C GLU A 459 -10.12 -12.42 -0.45
N ALA A 460 -9.10 -12.20 -1.25
CA ALA A 460 -8.83 -10.88 -1.82
C ALA A 460 -10.00 -10.42 -2.71
N GLU A 461 -10.30 -9.14 -2.71
CA GLU A 461 -11.21 -8.49 -3.63
C GLU A 461 -10.71 -8.65 -5.07
N GLU A 462 -11.60 -8.64 -6.08
CA GLU A 462 -11.23 -8.81 -7.48
C GLU A 462 -10.15 -7.81 -7.91
N GLY A 463 -9.00 -8.32 -8.36
CA GLY A 463 -7.83 -7.52 -8.75
C GLY A 463 -6.91 -7.12 -7.59
N ALA A 464 -7.14 -7.65 -6.37
CA ALA A 464 -6.22 -7.56 -5.23
C ALA A 464 -5.54 -8.91 -4.98
N HIS A 465 -4.58 -8.93 -4.05
CA HIS A 465 -3.85 -10.12 -3.60
C HIS A 465 -4.09 -10.37 -2.12
N ASP A 466 -3.89 -11.60 -1.65
CA ASP A 466 -3.99 -11.99 -0.24
C ASP A 466 -2.78 -12.77 0.28
N ASP A 467 -1.66 -12.79 -0.45
CA ASP A 467 -0.45 -13.57 -0.11
C ASP A 467 0.13 -13.17 1.26
N MET A 468 0.28 -11.87 1.53
CA MET A 468 0.73 -11.36 2.84
C MET A 468 -0.33 -11.55 3.92
N ALA A 469 -1.61 -11.34 3.59
CA ALA A 469 -2.72 -11.60 4.51
C ALA A 469 -2.76 -13.08 4.89
N MET A 470 -2.49 -14.00 3.95
CA MET A 470 -2.41 -15.44 4.20
C MET A 470 -1.27 -15.80 5.13
N THR A 471 -0.11 -15.16 5.06
CA THR A 471 0.95 -15.38 6.06
C THR A 471 0.46 -15.05 7.48
N CYS A 472 -0.31 -13.97 7.65
CA CYS A 472 -0.91 -13.61 8.94
C CYS A 472 -2.00 -14.60 9.39
N VAL A 473 -2.80 -15.13 8.45
CA VAL A 473 -3.82 -16.15 8.71
C VAL A 473 -3.17 -17.44 9.20
N LEU A 474 -2.09 -17.88 8.56
CA LEU A 474 -1.31 -19.06 8.94
C LEU A 474 -0.67 -18.88 10.32
N PHE A 475 -0.08 -17.72 10.59
CA PHE A 475 0.45 -17.38 11.90
C PHE A 475 -0.63 -17.44 12.99
N SER A 476 -1.77 -16.83 12.73
CA SER A 476 -2.88 -16.82 13.69
C SER A 476 -3.49 -18.21 13.92
N TRP A 477 -3.48 -19.07 12.90
CA TRP A 477 -3.84 -20.49 13.06
C TRP A 477 -2.83 -21.22 13.95
N LEU A 478 -1.53 -20.97 13.75
CA LEU A 478 -0.45 -21.57 14.55
C LEU A 478 -0.55 -21.18 16.03
N VAL A 479 -0.82 -19.91 16.33
CA VAL A 479 -0.99 -19.41 17.71
C VAL A 479 -2.09 -20.15 18.49
N ARG A 480 -3.07 -20.74 17.80
CA ARG A 480 -4.14 -21.54 18.42
C ARG A 480 -3.75 -22.98 18.73
N GLN A 481 -2.61 -23.45 18.24
CA GLN A 481 -2.15 -24.82 18.47
C GLN A 481 -1.62 -24.99 19.90
N GLU A 482 -1.85 -26.16 20.50
CA GLU A 482 -1.33 -26.49 21.84
C GLU A 482 0.20 -26.40 21.88
N PHE A 483 0.86 -26.94 20.86
CA PHE A 483 2.30 -26.85 20.70
C PHE A 483 2.85 -25.43 20.85
N PHE A 484 2.22 -24.45 20.20
CA PHE A 484 2.66 -23.06 20.26
C PHE A 484 2.57 -22.50 21.70
N LYS A 485 1.51 -22.83 22.41
CA LYS A 485 1.33 -22.42 23.82
C LYS A 485 2.39 -23.06 24.72
N GLU A 486 2.68 -24.35 24.53
CA GLU A 486 3.71 -25.03 25.29
C GLU A 486 5.09 -24.43 25.09
N VAL A 487 5.46 -24.09 23.84
CA VAL A 487 6.75 -23.46 23.52
C VAL A 487 6.84 -22.07 24.17
N THR A 488 5.82 -21.22 23.99
CA THR A 488 5.82 -19.87 24.57
C THR A 488 5.76 -19.88 26.09
N ASP A 489 5.01 -20.77 26.72
CA ASP A 489 4.97 -20.94 28.19
C ASP A 489 6.33 -21.40 28.74
N THR A 490 7.03 -22.27 28.03
CA THR A 490 8.35 -22.74 28.42
C THR A 490 9.37 -21.62 28.35
N ASP A 491 9.35 -20.81 27.29
CA ASP A 491 10.23 -19.66 27.12
C ASP A 491 9.98 -18.57 28.17
N ILE A 492 8.73 -18.30 28.53
CA ILE A 492 8.37 -17.36 29.60
C ILE A 492 8.94 -17.86 30.94
N ARG A 493 8.80 -19.15 31.27
CA ARG A 493 9.35 -19.72 32.51
C ARG A 493 10.86 -19.65 32.55
N ARG A 494 11.54 -19.90 31.42
CA ARG A 494 12.99 -19.78 31.31
C ARG A 494 13.43 -18.35 31.53
N LYS A 495 12.79 -17.37 30.90
CA LYS A 495 13.09 -15.94 31.12
C LYS A 495 12.91 -15.51 32.58
N ILE A 496 11.80 -15.89 33.22
CA ILE A 496 11.56 -15.61 34.64
C ILE A 496 12.66 -16.23 35.51
N TYR A 497 13.13 -17.41 35.14
CA TYR A 497 14.22 -18.06 35.85
C TYR A 497 15.56 -17.32 35.66
N ASP A 498 15.88 -16.93 34.43
CA ASP A 498 17.11 -16.19 34.09
C ASP A 498 17.10 -14.79 34.74
N GLU A 499 15.96 -14.09 34.75
CA GLU A 499 15.82 -12.82 35.48
C GLU A 499 16.01 -12.98 36.99
N LYS A 500 15.49 -14.06 37.58
CA LYS A 500 15.71 -14.35 39.00
C LYS A 500 17.17 -14.65 39.30
N ILE A 501 17.86 -15.40 38.44
CA ILE A 501 19.31 -15.63 38.58
C ILE A 501 20.05 -14.32 38.50
N LYS A 502 19.75 -13.47 37.51
CA LYS A 502 20.40 -12.17 37.34
C LYS A 502 20.16 -11.25 38.54
N MET A 503 18.94 -11.20 39.08
CA MET A 503 18.67 -10.47 40.33
C MET A 503 19.47 -11.02 41.51
N LEU A 504 19.61 -12.32 41.62
CA LEU A 504 20.43 -12.96 42.67
C LEU A 504 21.93 -12.67 42.49
N GLU A 505 22.40 -12.59 41.25
CA GLU A 505 23.77 -12.20 40.92
C GLU A 505 24.02 -10.70 41.18
N ASP A 506 23.05 -9.83 40.87
CA ASP A 506 23.12 -8.38 41.15
C ASP A 506 23.00 -8.08 42.65
N ASP A 507 22.25 -8.86 43.43
CA ASP A 507 22.12 -8.77 44.89
C ASP A 507 23.29 -9.45 45.63
N ALA A 508 24.09 -10.26 44.95
CA ALA A 508 25.32 -10.80 45.51
C ALA A 508 26.37 -9.69 45.60
N LEU A 509 26.34 -8.95 46.71
CA LEU A 509 27.39 -8.00 47.00
C LEU A 509 28.75 -8.72 46.95
N PRO A 510 29.77 -8.13 46.30
CA PRO A 510 31.10 -8.72 46.32
C PRO A 510 31.55 -8.79 47.77
N PHE A 511 31.72 -9.99 48.28
CA PHE A 511 32.36 -10.20 49.57
C PHE A 511 33.78 -9.65 49.44
N VAL A 512 34.02 -8.47 49.94
CA VAL A 512 35.37 -7.95 50.14
C VAL A 512 35.92 -8.70 51.36
N PHE A 513 36.81 -9.67 51.12
CA PHE A 513 37.64 -10.21 52.17
C PHE A 513 38.54 -9.06 52.68
N ILE A 514 38.22 -8.51 53.83
CA ILE A 514 39.11 -7.67 54.56
C ILE A 514 40.14 -8.64 55.21
N ASP A 515 41.34 -8.67 54.66
CA ASP A 515 42.48 -9.32 55.27
C ASP A 515 42.78 -8.55 56.59
N ASP A 516 42.48 -9.18 57.71
CA ASP A 516 42.74 -8.62 59.04
C ASP A 516 44.14 -8.92 59.57
N GLY A 517 45.02 -9.44 58.73
CA GLY A 517 46.48 -9.61 59.05
C GLY A 517 46.80 -10.67 60.06
N VAL A 518 45.90 -11.68 60.28
CA VAL A 518 46.18 -12.81 61.15
C VAL A 518 46.86 -13.96 60.35
N PRO A 519 48.02 -14.47 60.75
CA PRO A 519 48.71 -15.51 59.98
C PRO A 519 48.01 -16.83 59.99
N GLU A 520 48.06 -17.51 58.83
CA GLU A 520 47.47 -18.80 58.53
C GLU A 520 47.73 -19.85 59.63
N HIS A 521 46.69 -20.31 60.28
CA HIS A 521 46.70 -21.64 60.91
C HIS A 521 46.09 -22.65 59.94
N THR A 522 46.89 -23.64 59.58
CA THR A 522 46.58 -24.83 58.80
C THR A 522 45.26 -25.43 59.25
N VAL A 523 44.25 -25.36 58.41
CA VAL A 523 43.02 -26.15 58.57
C VAL A 523 43.23 -27.53 57.99
N GLN A 524 43.43 -28.51 58.87
CA GLN A 524 43.27 -29.92 58.51
C GLN A 524 41.79 -30.23 58.40
N ASP A 525 41.42 -30.85 57.29
CA ASP A 525 40.30 -31.69 57.03
C ASP A 525 38.94 -31.29 57.68
N MET A 526 38.13 -30.62 56.88
CA MET A 526 36.67 -30.78 57.01
C MET A 526 36.12 -31.28 55.69
N GLU A 527 35.99 -32.57 55.56
CA GLU A 527 35.06 -33.24 54.64
C GLU A 527 33.65 -32.83 55.06
N ALA A 528 32.93 -32.14 54.21
CA ALA A 528 31.50 -32.06 54.28
C ALA A 528 30.92 -32.36 52.91
N PRO A 529 30.26 -33.49 52.71
CA PRO A 529 29.40 -33.70 51.57
C PRO A 529 28.07 -32.96 51.84
N PHE A 530 27.86 -31.87 51.19
CA PHE A 530 26.51 -31.34 51.03
C PHE A 530 25.76 -32.23 50.04
N ASP A 531 24.94 -33.12 50.57
CA ASP A 531 24.06 -33.96 49.80
C ASP A 531 22.80 -33.18 49.42
N VAL A 532 22.72 -32.76 48.19
CA VAL A 532 21.59 -32.01 47.61
C VAL A 532 20.35 -32.87 47.48
N SER A 533 20.44 -34.19 47.71
CA SER A 533 19.32 -35.14 47.57
C SER A 533 18.23 -34.96 48.64
N GLU A 534 18.54 -34.40 49.81
CA GLU A 534 17.55 -34.12 50.84
C GLU A 534 16.66 -32.90 50.54
N TYR A 535 17.14 -31.93 49.78
CA TYR A 535 16.34 -30.74 49.43
C TYR A 535 15.36 -31.01 48.28
N ILE A 536 15.64 -31.95 47.42
CA ILE A 536 14.75 -32.30 46.30
C ILE A 536 13.57 -33.15 46.80
N SER A 537 13.70 -33.88 47.89
CA SER A 537 12.62 -34.70 48.44
C SER A 537 11.57 -33.94 49.24
N SER A 538 11.87 -32.75 49.73
CA SER A 538 10.94 -31.91 50.49
C SER A 538 10.08 -30.97 49.58
N ALA A 539 10.54 -30.66 48.39
CA ALA A 539 9.80 -29.78 47.47
C ALA A 539 8.66 -30.50 46.72
N ASN A 540 8.59 -31.83 46.76
CA ASN A 540 7.58 -32.60 46.03
C ASN A 540 6.38 -33.08 46.91
N LYS A 541 6.21 -32.53 48.11
CA LYS A 541 5.10 -32.97 49.00
C LYS A 541 3.95 -31.98 49.20
N ASP A 542 4.04 -30.75 48.64
CA ASP A 542 3.00 -29.74 48.89
C ASP A 542 2.24 -29.26 47.64
N TYR A 543 2.20 -30.05 46.57
CA TYR A 543 1.25 -29.79 45.45
C TYR A 543 0.69 -31.11 44.92
N PHE A 544 -0.39 -31.56 45.55
CA PHE A 544 -1.48 -32.31 44.93
C PHE A 544 -2.77 -31.66 45.36
#